data_98d5230e0784cf13b84686b598876153
#
_entry.id   98d5230e0784cf13b84686b598876153
#
_cell.length_a   1.000
_cell.length_b   1.000
_cell.length_c   1.000
_cell.angle_alpha   90.00
_cell.angle_beta   90.00
_cell.angle_gamma   90.00
#
_symmetry.space_group_name_H-M   'P 1'
#
loop_
_entity.id
_entity.type
_entity.pdbx_description
1 polymer ?
#
loop_
_entity_poly.entity_id
_entity_poly.type
_entity_poly.pdbx_seq_one_letter_code
_entity_poly.pdbx_strand_id
1 'polypeptide(L)'
;MKKIFKVFSLSILGLLLLTVLALLFVRYVFNRQLNEPLGKDKIELLKNAGEYAPDSVSYNFVYQQDTAKAQQIREYFRLDTIVKPTEVTWNRAIALARFVAKNIPHANQNNYPKKCNAIGLWEYTRTIEPAFNCRLHSILLHELLLSEGIVNRFVTCLPADSLDSDCHVVNQVWLPEIQKWAMLDSDMRAWAEDENGTPLSLAEMRERYINGQEIIYRPLLDSENNFNYYKMYWAKNLYWFISWEVTGYSREDNNPAFSNHDREIILVPKGFSGFDLSDKSVLTTEESRFWAVPDSLTVSL
;
A
#
# COMPACT_ATOMS: atom_id res chain seq x y z
N MET A 1 47.59 25.41 -46.36
CA MET A 1 47.01 26.02 -45.18
C MET A 1 45.50 26.32 -45.29
N LYS A 2 45.01 27.05 -46.28
CA LYS A 2 43.56 27.40 -46.40
C LYS A 2 42.60 26.22 -46.50
N LYS A 3 42.96 25.06 -47.12
CA LYS A 3 42.08 23.85 -47.17
C LYS A 3 41.98 23.14 -45.83
N ILE A 4 43.05 23.03 -45.07
CA ILE A 4 43.06 22.39 -43.76
C ILE A 4 42.22 23.20 -42.77
N PHE A 5 42.33 24.55 -42.85
CA PHE A 5 41.51 25.43 -41.99
C PHE A 5 40.00 25.33 -42.29
N LYS A 6 39.61 25.17 -43.57
CA LYS A 6 38.23 24.96 -43.99
C LYS A 6 37.67 23.61 -43.47
N VAL A 7 38.45 22.54 -43.56
CA VAL A 7 38.02 21.21 -43.06
C VAL A 7 37.87 21.23 -41.55
N PHE A 8 38.82 21.85 -40.85
CA PHE A 8 38.76 21.96 -39.39
C PHE A 8 37.57 22.81 -38.92
N SER A 9 37.29 23.93 -39.59
CA SER A 9 36.13 24.80 -39.32
C SER A 9 34.81 24.08 -39.59
N LEU A 10 34.69 23.28 -40.65
CA LEU A 10 33.51 22.47 -40.96
C LEU A 10 33.27 21.32 -39.90
N SER A 11 34.36 20.73 -39.44
CA SER A 11 34.25 19.68 -38.39
C SER A 11 33.78 20.23 -37.04
N ILE A 12 34.26 21.44 -36.67
CA ILE A 12 33.81 22.13 -35.46
C ILE A 12 32.34 22.53 -35.59
N LEU A 13 31.91 23.04 -36.72
CA LEU A 13 30.53 23.42 -36.99
C LEU A 13 29.60 22.19 -36.95
N GLY A 14 30.05 21.06 -37.51
CA GLY A 14 29.33 19.80 -37.45
C GLY A 14 29.16 19.27 -36.01
N LEU A 15 30.24 19.38 -35.22
CA LEU A 15 30.20 18.97 -33.80
C LEU A 15 29.25 19.85 -32.98
N LEU A 16 29.28 21.15 -33.17
CA LEU A 16 28.39 22.12 -32.55
C LEU A 16 26.93 21.83 -32.92
N LEU A 17 26.66 21.55 -34.19
CA LEU A 17 25.30 21.21 -34.64
C LEU A 17 24.79 19.92 -33.99
N LEU A 18 25.61 18.87 -33.90
CA LEU A 18 25.26 17.61 -33.21
C LEU A 18 25.01 17.84 -31.73
N THR A 19 25.80 18.67 -31.07
CA THR A 19 25.61 19.00 -29.65
C THR A 19 24.29 19.74 -29.44
N VAL A 20 23.96 20.69 -30.30
CA VAL A 20 22.68 21.43 -30.23
C VAL A 20 21.48 20.48 -30.46
N LEU A 21 21.59 19.60 -31.46
CA LEU A 21 20.52 18.60 -31.72
C LEU A 21 20.36 17.63 -30.55
N ALA A 22 21.44 17.17 -29.93
CA ALA A 22 21.39 16.33 -28.73
C ALA A 22 20.72 17.06 -27.55
N LEU A 23 21.06 18.33 -27.32
CA LEU A 23 20.43 19.14 -26.28
C LEU A 23 18.95 19.39 -26.55
N LEU A 24 18.57 19.64 -27.80
CA LEU A 24 17.17 19.78 -28.19
C LEU A 24 16.39 18.47 -28.01
N PHE A 25 16.99 17.33 -28.34
CA PHE A 25 16.40 16.02 -28.13
C PHE A 25 16.23 15.73 -26.65
N VAL A 26 17.24 15.96 -25.81
CA VAL A 26 17.15 15.80 -24.35
C VAL A 26 16.06 16.71 -23.79
N ARG A 27 16.03 17.99 -24.22
CA ARG A 27 14.97 18.92 -23.80
C ARG A 27 13.58 18.49 -24.26
N TYR A 28 13.42 17.92 -25.45
CA TYR A 28 12.17 17.40 -25.97
C TYR A 28 11.69 16.21 -25.13
N VAL A 29 12.58 15.24 -24.87
CA VAL A 29 12.27 14.07 -24.05
C VAL A 29 11.90 14.49 -22.61
N PHE A 30 12.69 15.42 -22.03
CA PHE A 30 12.44 15.91 -20.69
C PHE A 30 11.12 16.68 -20.58
N ASN A 31 10.82 17.57 -21.53
CA ASN A 31 9.54 18.29 -21.57
C ASN A 31 8.35 17.35 -21.80
N ARG A 32 8.53 16.28 -22.60
CA ARG A 32 7.50 15.28 -22.80
C ARG A 32 7.20 14.53 -21.50
N GLN A 33 8.24 14.11 -20.78
CA GLN A 33 8.08 13.44 -19.47
C GLN A 33 7.46 14.35 -18.41
N LEU A 34 7.76 15.65 -18.42
CA LEU A 34 7.16 16.63 -17.50
C LEU A 34 5.71 16.96 -17.82
N ASN A 35 5.30 16.84 -19.09
CA ASN A 35 3.94 17.17 -19.53
C ASN A 35 2.99 15.96 -19.59
N GLU A 36 3.52 14.73 -19.47
CA GLU A 36 2.65 13.56 -19.32
C GLU A 36 2.18 13.45 -17.86
N PRO A 37 0.89 13.23 -17.63
CA PRO A 37 0.39 12.97 -16.29
C PRO A 37 1.15 11.79 -15.67
N LEU A 38 1.67 11.97 -14.46
CA LEU A 38 2.37 10.91 -13.74
C LEU A 38 1.49 9.67 -13.61
N GLY A 39 2.00 8.52 -14.04
CA GLY A 39 1.28 7.25 -13.98
C GLY A 39 0.25 7.05 -15.08
N LYS A 40 0.22 7.86 -16.14
CA LYS A 40 -0.74 7.72 -17.25
C LYS A 40 -0.74 6.32 -17.85
N ASP A 41 0.42 5.75 -18.11
CA ASP A 41 0.58 4.38 -18.62
C ASP A 41 -0.01 3.33 -17.66
N LYS A 42 0.15 3.54 -16.35
CA LYS A 42 -0.40 2.65 -15.31
C LYS A 42 -1.91 2.79 -15.19
N ILE A 43 -2.43 4.01 -15.31
CA ILE A 43 -3.88 4.26 -15.35
C ILE A 43 -4.52 3.61 -16.59
N GLU A 44 -3.88 3.68 -17.74
CA GLU A 44 -4.36 3.00 -18.95
C GLU A 44 -4.35 1.46 -18.78
N LEU A 45 -3.35 0.90 -18.09
CA LEU A 45 -3.36 -0.51 -17.72
C LEU A 45 -4.52 -0.86 -16.80
N LEU A 46 -4.83 -0.02 -15.79
CA LEU A 46 -5.99 -0.21 -14.92
C LEU A 46 -7.30 -0.17 -15.70
N LYS A 47 -7.48 0.80 -16.60
CA LYS A 47 -8.68 0.92 -17.46
C LYS A 47 -8.89 -0.29 -18.36
N ASN A 48 -7.80 -0.91 -18.80
CA ASN A 48 -7.81 -2.08 -19.68
C ASN A 48 -7.70 -3.40 -18.91
N ALA A 49 -7.71 -3.38 -17.58
CA ALA A 49 -7.52 -4.56 -16.73
C ALA A 49 -8.64 -5.62 -16.84
N GLY A 50 -9.76 -5.27 -17.42
CA GLY A 50 -10.98 -6.04 -17.34
C GLY A 50 -11.81 -5.70 -16.10
N GLU A 51 -13.05 -6.14 -16.10
CA GLU A 51 -13.98 -5.90 -15.02
C GLU A 51 -13.85 -6.97 -13.93
N TYR A 52 -14.20 -6.62 -12.71
CA TYR A 52 -14.52 -7.60 -11.69
C TYR A 52 -15.89 -8.21 -12.00
N ALA A 53 -16.08 -9.49 -11.68
CA ALA A 53 -17.32 -10.20 -11.99
C ALA A 53 -17.67 -11.18 -10.87
N PRO A 54 -18.95 -11.42 -10.61
CA PRO A 54 -19.39 -12.46 -9.68
C PRO A 54 -18.79 -13.81 -10.04
N ASP A 55 -18.42 -14.58 -9.04
CA ASP A 55 -17.97 -15.96 -9.16
C ASP A 55 -18.67 -16.89 -8.15
N SER A 56 -18.33 -18.17 -8.17
CA SER A 56 -18.88 -19.17 -7.23
C SER A 56 -17.91 -19.57 -6.13
N VAL A 57 -16.82 -18.84 -5.98
CA VAL A 57 -15.77 -19.15 -4.99
C VAL A 57 -16.27 -18.82 -3.59
N SER A 58 -16.12 -19.75 -2.66
CA SER A 58 -16.56 -19.57 -1.29
C SER A 58 -15.39 -19.26 -0.36
N TYR A 59 -15.47 -18.14 0.32
CA TYR A 59 -14.60 -17.73 1.42
C TYR A 59 -15.32 -16.71 2.31
N ASN A 60 -14.83 -16.53 3.53
CA ASN A 60 -15.33 -15.52 4.45
C ASN A 60 -14.17 -14.90 5.21
N PHE A 61 -14.09 -13.57 5.23
CA PHE A 61 -13.11 -12.90 6.07
C PHE A 61 -13.49 -13.02 7.54
N VAL A 62 -12.55 -13.49 8.36
CA VAL A 62 -12.70 -13.66 9.80
C VAL A 62 -11.80 -12.67 10.51
N TYR A 63 -12.36 -11.87 11.40
CA TYR A 63 -11.67 -10.85 12.19
C TYR A 63 -11.56 -11.33 13.64
N GLN A 64 -10.48 -12.06 13.93
CA GLN A 64 -10.26 -12.61 15.27
C GLN A 64 -9.89 -11.51 16.26
N GLN A 65 -10.49 -11.59 17.45
CA GLN A 65 -10.18 -10.75 18.60
C GLN A 65 -9.64 -11.63 19.73
N ASP A 66 -8.65 -11.11 20.46
CA ASP A 66 -8.09 -11.73 21.65
C ASP A 66 -7.94 -10.65 22.73
N THR A 67 -8.81 -10.71 23.73
CA THR A 67 -8.86 -9.68 24.77
C THR A 67 -7.60 -9.63 25.62
N ALA A 68 -6.95 -10.76 25.87
CA ALA A 68 -5.72 -10.81 26.66
C ALA A 68 -4.54 -10.20 25.88
N LYS A 69 -4.38 -10.55 24.60
CA LYS A 69 -3.38 -9.93 23.73
C LYS A 69 -3.66 -8.44 23.52
N ALA A 70 -4.90 -8.06 23.30
CA ALA A 70 -5.29 -6.67 23.19
C ALA A 70 -4.89 -5.86 24.43
N GLN A 71 -5.15 -6.39 25.62
CA GLN A 71 -4.76 -5.74 26.87
C GLN A 71 -3.24 -5.64 27.00
N GLN A 72 -2.51 -6.72 26.71
CA GLN A 72 -1.04 -6.73 26.75
C GLN A 72 -0.44 -5.65 25.82
N ILE A 73 -0.96 -5.50 24.62
CA ILE A 73 -0.50 -4.50 23.65
C ILE A 73 -0.82 -3.10 24.15
N ARG A 74 -2.05 -2.85 24.63
CA ARG A 74 -2.45 -1.54 25.20
C ARG A 74 -1.54 -1.11 26.33
N GLU A 75 -1.23 -1.99 27.25
CA GLU A 75 -0.36 -1.72 28.39
C GLU A 75 1.10 -1.48 27.96
N TYR A 76 1.62 -2.33 27.07
CA TYR A 76 2.99 -2.24 26.57
C TYR A 76 3.27 -0.91 25.86
N PHE A 77 2.38 -0.51 24.94
CA PHE A 77 2.52 0.71 24.16
C PHE A 77 1.94 1.96 24.84
N ARG A 78 1.30 1.81 25.98
CA ARG A 78 0.61 2.92 26.65
C ARG A 78 -0.39 3.61 25.72
N LEU A 79 -1.24 2.82 25.03
CA LEU A 79 -2.14 3.32 24.00
C LEU A 79 -3.12 4.37 24.53
N ASP A 80 -3.44 4.35 25.83
CA ASP A 80 -4.21 5.37 26.54
C ASP A 80 -3.62 6.79 26.42
N THR A 81 -2.32 6.90 26.15
CA THR A 81 -1.63 8.17 25.92
C THR A 81 -1.63 8.61 24.44
N ILE A 82 -1.98 7.70 23.54
CA ILE A 82 -1.95 7.93 22.08
C ILE A 82 -3.35 8.19 21.56
N VAL A 83 -4.33 7.39 21.98
CA VAL A 83 -5.73 7.45 21.51
C VAL A 83 -6.68 7.77 22.65
N LYS A 84 -7.74 8.50 22.34
CA LYS A 84 -8.82 8.80 23.28
C LYS A 84 -10.04 7.96 22.90
N PRO A 85 -10.59 7.15 23.81
CA PRO A 85 -11.75 6.29 23.53
C PRO A 85 -13.00 7.02 23.05
N THR A 86 -13.11 8.31 23.36
CA THR A 86 -14.24 9.17 22.97
C THR A 86 -14.15 9.71 21.54
N GLU A 87 -13.02 9.53 20.85
CA GLU A 87 -12.86 9.95 19.47
C GLU A 87 -13.47 8.94 18.51
N VAL A 88 -13.91 9.44 17.34
CA VAL A 88 -14.40 8.58 16.24
C VAL A 88 -13.31 7.64 15.77
N THR A 89 -13.72 6.49 15.23
CA THR A 89 -12.81 5.40 14.82
C THR A 89 -11.68 5.89 13.93
N TRP A 90 -11.98 6.75 12.96
CA TRP A 90 -10.96 7.25 12.04
C TRP A 90 -9.87 8.08 12.71
N ASN A 91 -10.21 8.96 13.64
CA ASN A 91 -9.23 9.77 14.36
C ASN A 91 -8.30 8.91 15.22
N ARG A 92 -8.86 7.88 15.87
CA ARG A 92 -8.09 6.90 16.63
C ARG A 92 -7.13 6.12 15.74
N ALA A 93 -7.59 5.69 14.57
CA ALA A 93 -6.77 4.98 13.58
C ALA A 93 -5.62 5.87 13.06
N ILE A 94 -5.89 7.12 12.72
CA ILE A 94 -4.86 8.10 12.32
C ILE A 94 -3.84 8.31 13.44
N ALA A 95 -4.27 8.41 14.70
CA ALA A 95 -3.35 8.60 15.82
C ALA A 95 -2.37 7.43 15.98
N LEU A 96 -2.85 6.18 15.82
CA LEU A 96 -2.02 4.98 15.84
C LEU A 96 -1.07 4.92 14.63
N ALA A 97 -1.56 5.24 13.44
CA ALA A 97 -0.72 5.29 12.24
C ALA A 97 0.38 6.37 12.35
N ARG A 98 0.07 7.54 12.91
CA ARG A 98 1.05 8.59 13.22
C ARG A 98 2.11 8.12 14.22
N PHE A 99 1.69 7.37 15.22
CA PHE A 99 2.62 6.78 16.18
C PHE A 99 3.61 5.85 15.50
N VAL A 100 3.15 4.93 14.64
CA VAL A 100 4.01 4.04 13.88
C VAL A 100 4.93 4.84 12.95
N ALA A 101 4.36 5.70 12.11
CA ALA A 101 5.07 6.48 11.10
C ALA A 101 6.15 7.41 11.69
N LYS A 102 5.91 7.97 12.89
CA LYS A 102 6.86 8.85 13.59
C LYS A 102 8.06 8.09 14.16
N ASN A 103 7.84 6.86 14.59
CA ASN A 103 8.86 6.10 15.33
C ASN A 103 9.68 5.15 14.46
N ILE A 104 9.18 4.80 13.27
CA ILE A 104 9.80 3.79 12.43
C ILE A 104 9.91 4.35 11.00
N PRO A 105 11.12 4.52 10.47
CA PRO A 105 11.34 4.90 9.08
C PRO A 105 11.17 3.69 8.15
N HIS A 106 11.00 3.96 6.84
CA HIS A 106 10.99 2.94 5.81
C HIS A 106 12.39 2.40 5.50
N ALA A 107 12.54 1.08 5.45
CA ALA A 107 13.65 0.38 4.83
C ALA A 107 13.33 -1.12 4.62
N ASN A 108 13.95 -1.74 3.63
CA ASN A 108 13.95 -3.19 3.52
C ASN A 108 14.84 -3.82 4.60
N GLN A 109 14.44 -4.98 5.14
CA GLN A 109 15.17 -5.69 6.17
C GLN A 109 16.30 -6.54 5.57
N ASN A 110 17.48 -6.49 6.21
CA ASN A 110 18.55 -7.46 5.96
C ASN A 110 18.29 -8.77 6.75
N ASN A 111 17.70 -8.65 7.94
CA ASN A 111 17.36 -9.78 8.80
C ASN A 111 15.87 -9.74 9.12
N TYR A 112 15.08 -10.54 8.44
CA TYR A 112 13.64 -10.55 8.65
C TYR A 112 13.28 -10.99 10.09
N PRO A 113 12.38 -10.29 10.81
CA PRO A 113 12.04 -10.62 12.19
C PRO A 113 11.33 -11.97 12.29
N LYS A 114 11.67 -12.75 13.32
CA LYS A 114 10.98 -14.01 13.63
C LYS A 114 9.65 -13.82 14.34
N LYS A 115 9.55 -12.75 15.15
CA LYS A 115 8.32 -12.36 15.83
C LYS A 115 7.73 -11.18 15.09
N CYS A 116 6.73 -11.47 14.28
CA CYS A 116 6.01 -10.49 13.46
C CYS A 116 4.68 -10.10 14.12
N ASN A 117 4.67 -9.88 15.43
CA ASN A 117 3.58 -9.30 16.21
C ASN A 117 3.99 -7.92 16.73
N ALA A 118 3.04 -7.12 17.22
CA ALA A 118 3.30 -5.73 17.58
C ALA A 118 4.48 -5.55 18.53
N ILE A 119 4.54 -6.33 19.62
CA ILE A 119 5.62 -6.23 20.61
C ILE A 119 6.94 -6.71 20.02
N GLY A 120 6.94 -7.85 19.33
CA GLY A 120 8.14 -8.41 18.72
C GLY A 120 8.75 -7.49 17.65
N LEU A 121 7.91 -6.87 16.82
CA LEU A 121 8.32 -5.90 15.83
C LEU A 121 8.89 -4.62 16.48
N TRP A 122 8.25 -4.14 17.53
CA TRP A 122 8.76 -2.98 18.25
C TRP A 122 10.13 -3.24 18.88
N GLU A 123 10.31 -4.39 19.54
CA GLU A 123 11.61 -4.81 20.10
C GLU A 123 12.68 -4.95 19.02
N TYR A 124 12.31 -5.52 17.87
CA TYR A 124 13.20 -5.64 16.72
C TYR A 124 13.76 -4.28 16.29
N THR A 125 12.93 -3.23 16.24
CA THR A 125 13.42 -1.88 15.86
C THR A 125 14.38 -1.27 16.88
N ARG A 126 14.36 -1.73 18.11
CA ARG A 126 15.23 -1.22 19.20
C ARG A 126 16.54 -1.99 19.32
N THR A 127 16.58 -3.21 18.79
CA THR A 127 17.71 -4.12 19.05
C THR A 127 18.41 -4.63 17.81
N ILE A 128 17.76 -4.62 16.64
CA ILE A 128 18.30 -5.25 15.41
C ILE A 128 18.39 -4.23 14.27
N GLU A 129 17.24 -3.79 13.72
CA GLU A 129 17.18 -2.84 12.60
C GLU A 129 16.08 -1.79 12.86
N PRO A 130 16.38 -0.49 12.87
CA PRO A 130 15.45 0.55 13.33
C PRO A 130 14.40 0.97 12.29
N ALA A 131 14.18 0.19 11.25
CA ALA A 131 13.31 0.55 10.13
C ALA A 131 12.51 -0.67 9.64
N PHE A 132 11.41 -0.43 8.93
CA PHE A 132 10.55 -1.47 8.36
C PHE A 132 10.27 -1.24 6.87
N ASN A 133 9.92 -2.31 6.16
CA ASN A 133 9.22 -2.24 4.89
C ASN A 133 7.70 -2.06 5.12
N CYS A 134 6.96 -1.85 4.04
CA CYS A 134 5.51 -1.62 4.08
C CYS A 134 4.74 -2.73 4.81
N ARG A 135 5.14 -4.01 4.65
CA ARG A 135 4.48 -5.13 5.31
C ARG A 135 4.62 -5.10 6.82
N LEU A 136 5.84 -4.90 7.33
CA LEU A 136 6.06 -4.84 8.77
C LEU A 136 5.40 -3.61 9.42
N HIS A 137 5.37 -2.47 8.72
CA HIS A 137 4.57 -1.31 9.10
C HIS A 137 3.09 -1.68 9.25
N SER A 138 2.54 -2.38 8.25
CA SER A 138 1.12 -2.75 8.23
C SER A 138 0.76 -3.78 9.29
N ILE A 139 1.64 -4.75 9.58
CA ILE A 139 1.43 -5.74 10.65
C ILE A 139 1.43 -5.06 12.02
N LEU A 140 2.40 -4.19 12.30
CA LEU A 140 2.44 -3.46 13.57
C LEU A 140 1.18 -2.62 13.74
N LEU A 141 0.82 -1.82 12.74
CA LEU A 141 -0.39 -0.99 12.79
C LEU A 141 -1.66 -1.83 12.94
N HIS A 142 -1.74 -2.99 12.26
CA HIS A 142 -2.86 -3.92 12.35
C HIS A 142 -3.14 -4.34 13.80
N GLU A 143 -2.13 -4.79 14.52
CA GLU A 143 -2.32 -5.27 15.89
C GLU A 143 -2.58 -4.12 16.88
N LEU A 144 -2.02 -2.92 16.66
CA LEU A 144 -2.36 -1.73 17.43
C LEU A 144 -3.84 -1.34 17.24
N LEU A 145 -4.33 -1.37 16.00
CA LEU A 145 -5.74 -1.11 15.68
C LEU A 145 -6.66 -2.14 16.32
N LEU A 146 -6.33 -3.44 16.20
CA LEU A 146 -7.11 -4.50 16.83
C LEU A 146 -7.16 -4.34 18.36
N SER A 147 -6.05 -3.96 19.00
CA SER A 147 -6.02 -3.79 20.45
C SER A 147 -6.91 -2.65 20.95
N GLU A 148 -7.25 -1.71 20.07
CA GLU A 148 -8.22 -0.63 20.32
C GLU A 148 -9.64 -0.99 19.86
N GLY A 149 -9.89 -2.26 19.48
CA GLY A 149 -11.19 -2.72 18.99
C GLY A 149 -11.54 -2.21 17.59
N ILE A 150 -10.56 -1.75 16.83
CA ILE A 150 -10.76 -1.22 15.47
C ILE A 150 -10.56 -2.35 14.47
N VAL A 151 -11.65 -2.74 13.80
CA VAL A 151 -11.63 -3.76 12.74
C VAL A 151 -10.78 -3.25 11.58
N ASN A 152 -9.81 -4.05 11.20
CA ASN A 152 -8.95 -3.73 10.08
C ASN A 152 -8.30 -5.00 9.51
N ARG A 153 -7.78 -4.89 8.32
CA ARG A 153 -6.91 -5.90 7.71
C ARG A 153 -5.82 -5.20 6.90
N PHE A 154 -4.68 -5.82 6.75
CA PHE A 154 -3.72 -5.33 5.77
C PHE A 154 -3.91 -6.04 4.43
N VAL A 155 -3.66 -5.29 3.36
CA VAL A 155 -3.88 -5.71 1.98
C VAL A 155 -2.60 -5.48 1.20
N THR A 156 -2.13 -6.50 0.50
CA THR A 156 -1.07 -6.37 -0.48
C THR A 156 -1.67 -5.88 -1.80
N CYS A 157 -1.16 -4.79 -2.29
CA CYS A 157 -1.56 -4.12 -3.51
C CYS A 157 -0.48 -4.36 -4.57
N LEU A 158 -0.85 -4.86 -5.75
CA LEU A 158 0.08 -5.38 -6.73
C LEU A 158 -0.12 -4.76 -8.11
N PRO A 159 0.97 -4.69 -8.93
CA PRO A 159 0.95 -4.15 -10.28
C PRO A 159 0.41 -5.14 -11.31
N ALA A 160 0.12 -4.63 -12.50
CA ALA A 160 -0.32 -5.45 -13.63
C ALA A 160 0.74 -6.49 -14.09
N ASP A 161 2.00 -6.15 -13.95
CA ASP A 161 3.11 -7.07 -14.26
C ASP A 161 3.36 -7.99 -13.06
N SER A 162 3.00 -9.27 -13.21
CA SER A 162 3.20 -10.27 -12.16
C SER A 162 4.67 -10.58 -11.84
N LEU A 163 5.60 -10.17 -12.71
CA LEU A 163 7.04 -10.30 -12.50
C LEU A 163 7.64 -9.09 -11.76
N ASP A 164 6.89 -8.00 -11.64
CA ASP A 164 7.29 -6.85 -10.84
C ASP A 164 7.10 -7.19 -9.34
N SER A 165 8.21 -7.41 -8.66
CA SER A 165 8.22 -7.70 -7.22
C SER A 165 7.93 -6.50 -6.32
N ASP A 166 7.83 -5.30 -6.90
CA ASP A 166 7.56 -4.07 -6.15
C ASP A 166 6.05 -3.92 -5.90
N CYS A 167 5.61 -4.40 -4.76
CA CYS A 167 4.24 -4.33 -4.26
C CYS A 167 4.14 -3.35 -3.07
N HIS A 168 2.93 -3.01 -2.69
CA HIS A 168 2.69 -2.21 -1.49
C HIS A 168 1.71 -2.88 -0.53
N VAL A 169 1.97 -2.76 0.77
CA VAL A 169 1.08 -3.32 1.81
C VAL A 169 0.59 -2.19 2.69
N VAL A 170 -0.72 -2.08 2.84
CA VAL A 170 -1.38 -1.05 3.66
C VAL A 170 -2.53 -1.62 4.47
N ASN A 171 -3.00 -0.85 5.45
CA ASN A 171 -4.17 -1.22 6.22
C ASN A 171 -5.46 -0.69 5.57
N GLN A 172 -6.49 -1.53 5.53
CA GLN A 172 -7.88 -1.14 5.34
C GLN A 172 -8.56 -1.15 6.70
N VAL A 173 -9.05 0.00 7.12
CA VAL A 173 -9.71 0.23 8.41
C VAL A 173 -11.20 0.33 8.18
N TRP A 174 -11.99 -0.45 8.94
CA TRP A 174 -13.44 -0.34 8.92
C TRP A 174 -13.92 0.83 9.77
N LEU A 175 -14.73 1.69 9.19
CA LEU A 175 -15.33 2.86 9.82
C LEU A 175 -16.83 2.61 10.05
N PRO A 176 -17.22 2.13 11.23
CA PRO A 176 -18.62 1.76 11.50
C PRO A 176 -19.55 2.96 11.46
N GLU A 177 -19.08 4.17 11.76
CA GLU A 177 -19.88 5.39 11.77
C GLU A 177 -20.40 5.76 10.39
N ILE A 178 -19.67 5.40 9.34
CA ILE A 178 -20.04 5.70 7.94
C ILE A 178 -20.12 4.43 7.08
N GLN A 179 -20.05 3.26 7.69
CA GLN A 179 -20.22 1.95 7.04
C GLN A 179 -19.32 1.75 5.82
N LYS A 180 -18.02 2.05 5.95
CA LYS A 180 -17.08 1.92 4.84
C LYS A 180 -15.66 1.57 5.28
N TRP A 181 -14.89 1.00 4.35
CA TRP A 181 -13.45 0.83 4.49
C TRP A 181 -12.71 2.13 4.15
N ALA A 182 -11.55 2.32 4.78
CA ALA A 182 -10.64 3.42 4.49
C ALA A 182 -9.19 2.95 4.47
N MET A 183 -8.42 3.40 3.48
CA MET A 183 -7.00 3.11 3.35
C MET A 183 -6.18 3.96 4.30
N LEU A 184 -5.23 3.32 5.01
CA LEU A 184 -4.31 3.96 5.93
C LEU A 184 -2.90 3.38 5.77
N ASP A 185 -1.95 4.23 5.45
CA ASP A 185 -0.58 3.86 5.11
C ASP A 185 0.41 4.49 6.09
N SER A 186 0.88 3.71 7.06
CA SER A 186 1.88 4.19 8.02
C SER A 186 3.29 4.19 7.46
N ASP A 187 3.59 3.43 6.40
CA ASP A 187 4.89 3.36 5.77
C ASP A 187 5.19 4.59 4.92
N MET A 188 4.34 4.89 3.94
CA MET A 188 4.44 6.10 3.13
C MET A 188 3.80 7.33 3.78
N ARG A 189 3.29 7.18 5.01
CA ARG A 189 2.84 8.26 5.91
C ARG A 189 1.68 9.07 5.37
N ALA A 190 0.66 8.41 4.80
CA ALA A 190 -0.47 9.08 4.19
C ALA A 190 -1.79 8.29 4.30
N TRP A 191 -2.89 8.98 4.04
CA TRP A 191 -4.18 8.41 3.68
C TRP A 191 -4.76 9.16 2.49
N ALA A 192 -5.84 8.62 1.92
CA ALA A 192 -6.52 9.22 0.77
C ALA A 192 -7.92 9.69 1.14
N GLU A 193 -8.34 10.82 0.58
CA GLU A 193 -9.67 11.41 0.73
C GLU A 193 -10.24 11.81 -0.64
N ASP A 194 -11.57 11.91 -0.70
CA ASP A 194 -12.25 12.58 -1.78
C ASP A 194 -12.25 14.12 -1.61
N GLU A 195 -12.88 14.83 -2.53
CA GLU A 195 -13.04 16.28 -2.52
C GLU A 195 -13.87 16.83 -1.34
N ASN A 196 -14.62 15.95 -0.67
CA ASN A 196 -15.43 16.30 0.51
C ASN A 196 -14.71 15.98 1.83
N GLY A 197 -13.48 15.44 1.76
CA GLY A 197 -12.72 15.02 2.92
C GLY A 197 -13.15 13.65 3.47
N THR A 198 -13.86 12.84 2.69
CA THR A 198 -14.24 11.48 3.08
C THR A 198 -13.07 10.53 2.82
N PRO A 199 -12.62 9.74 3.80
CA PRO A 199 -11.56 8.77 3.59
C PRO A 199 -11.92 7.74 2.52
N LEU A 200 -10.97 7.40 1.65
CA LEU A 200 -11.15 6.48 0.53
C LEU A 200 -10.62 5.09 0.86
N SER A 201 -11.36 4.07 0.44
CA SER A 201 -10.90 2.69 0.39
C SER A 201 -10.02 2.43 -0.83
N LEU A 202 -9.31 1.28 -0.85
CA LEU A 202 -8.53 0.84 -2.03
C LEU A 202 -9.41 0.64 -3.27
N ALA A 203 -10.64 0.13 -3.09
CA ALA A 203 -11.60 -0.02 -4.18
C ALA A 203 -11.97 1.34 -4.79
N GLU A 204 -12.34 2.31 -3.94
CA GLU A 204 -12.68 3.67 -4.38
C GLU A 204 -11.49 4.39 -5.01
N MET A 205 -10.28 4.21 -4.48
CA MET A 205 -9.07 4.76 -5.09
C MET A 205 -8.87 4.20 -6.50
N ARG A 206 -8.99 2.87 -6.69
CA ARG A 206 -8.88 2.23 -8.00
C ARG A 206 -9.90 2.78 -8.98
N GLU A 207 -11.17 2.85 -8.57
CA GLU A 207 -12.25 3.40 -9.39
C GLU A 207 -11.99 4.86 -9.78
N ARG A 208 -11.55 5.69 -8.84
CA ARG A 208 -11.21 7.09 -9.10
C ARG A 208 -10.06 7.24 -10.08
N TYR A 209 -9.01 6.43 -10.01
CA TYR A 209 -7.94 6.41 -11.01
C TYR A 209 -8.47 6.06 -12.41
N ILE A 210 -9.32 5.04 -12.52
CA ILE A 210 -9.93 4.62 -13.79
C ILE A 210 -10.79 5.73 -14.39
N ASN A 211 -11.58 6.41 -13.56
CA ASN A 211 -12.53 7.44 -13.96
C ASN A 211 -11.91 8.85 -14.04
N GLY A 212 -10.63 9.02 -13.69
CA GLY A 212 -9.96 10.31 -13.69
C GLY A 212 -10.50 11.29 -12.64
N GLN A 213 -11.05 10.76 -11.55
CA GLN A 213 -11.53 11.55 -10.42
C GLN A 213 -10.38 11.92 -9.49
N GLU A 214 -10.52 13.03 -8.78
CA GLU A 214 -9.49 13.52 -7.87
C GLU A 214 -9.36 12.63 -6.62
N ILE A 215 -8.10 12.39 -6.23
CA ILE A 215 -7.72 11.76 -4.96
C ILE A 215 -6.82 12.74 -4.22
N ILE A 216 -7.22 13.13 -3.02
CA ILE A 216 -6.46 14.03 -2.16
C ILE A 216 -5.70 13.19 -1.14
N TYR A 217 -4.37 13.17 -1.24
CA TYR A 217 -3.53 12.51 -0.24
C TYR A 217 -3.20 13.45 0.91
N ARG A 218 -3.39 12.96 2.14
CA ARG A 218 -3.14 13.70 3.36
C ARG A 218 -1.94 13.12 4.10
N PRO A 219 -0.98 13.93 4.53
CA PRO A 219 0.18 13.45 5.27
C PRO A 219 -0.18 13.06 6.71
N LEU A 220 0.35 11.95 7.18
CA LEU A 220 0.30 11.58 8.61
C LEU A 220 1.19 12.47 9.46
N LEU A 221 2.31 12.94 8.91
CA LEU A 221 3.28 13.79 9.58
C LEU A 221 3.43 15.11 8.82
N ASP A 222 3.83 16.18 9.51
CA ASP A 222 4.07 17.51 8.92
C ASP A 222 5.33 17.57 8.04
N SER A 223 5.88 16.43 7.61
CA SER A 223 7.01 16.35 6.69
C SER A 223 6.56 16.45 5.24
N GLU A 224 7.38 17.05 4.39
CA GLU A 224 7.14 17.06 2.95
C GLU A 224 7.05 15.63 2.39
N ASN A 225 5.86 15.26 1.91
CA ASN A 225 5.67 14.02 1.20
C ASN A 225 5.72 14.29 -0.31
N ASN A 226 6.43 13.44 -1.04
CA ASN A 226 6.41 13.48 -2.51
C ASN A 226 5.12 12.84 -3.03
N PHE A 227 3.99 13.53 -2.91
CA PHE A 227 2.70 13.02 -3.38
C PHE A 227 2.62 12.78 -4.89
N ASN A 228 3.49 13.38 -5.69
CA ASN A 228 3.56 13.06 -7.12
C ASN A 228 4.07 11.63 -7.34
N TYR A 229 5.15 11.25 -6.64
CA TYR A 229 5.62 9.87 -6.65
C TYR A 229 4.56 8.92 -6.08
N TYR A 230 3.92 9.29 -4.98
CA TYR A 230 2.89 8.50 -4.32
C TYR A 230 1.68 8.23 -5.24
N LYS A 231 1.22 9.26 -5.96
CA LYS A 231 0.16 9.12 -6.97
C LYS A 231 0.53 8.11 -8.07
N MET A 232 1.74 8.22 -8.60
CA MET A 232 2.26 7.29 -9.62
C MET A 232 2.36 5.86 -9.08
N TYR A 233 2.85 5.72 -7.86
CA TYR A 233 3.02 4.43 -7.19
C TYR A 233 1.68 3.72 -6.97
N TRP A 234 0.66 4.45 -6.55
CA TRP A 234 -0.69 3.93 -6.42
C TRP A 234 -1.33 3.56 -7.76
N ALA A 235 -1.17 4.39 -8.78
CA ALA A 235 -1.64 4.06 -10.12
C ALA A 235 -1.07 2.72 -10.64
N LYS A 236 0.15 2.37 -10.22
CA LYS A 236 0.78 1.07 -10.52
C LYS A 236 0.17 -0.08 -9.71
N ASN A 237 -0.02 0.11 -8.40
CA ASN A 237 -0.26 -0.98 -7.44
C ASN A 237 -1.76 -1.22 -7.10
N LEU A 238 -2.69 -0.63 -7.83
CA LEU A 238 -4.12 -0.86 -7.66
C LEU A 238 -4.70 -1.88 -8.67
N TYR A 239 -3.85 -2.78 -9.22
CA TYR A 239 -4.31 -3.67 -10.28
C TYR A 239 -4.99 -4.93 -9.72
N TRP A 240 -4.39 -5.58 -8.72
CA TRP A 240 -4.94 -6.74 -8.01
C TRP A 240 -4.50 -6.74 -6.55
N PHE A 241 -5.17 -7.55 -5.71
CA PHE A 241 -5.07 -7.46 -4.27
C PHE A 241 -4.98 -8.83 -3.60
N ILE A 242 -4.21 -8.90 -2.51
CA ILE A 242 -4.17 -10.09 -1.65
C ILE A 242 -4.50 -9.68 -0.22
N SER A 243 -5.33 -10.46 0.45
CA SER A 243 -5.57 -10.35 1.88
C SER A 243 -5.71 -11.74 2.49
N TRP A 244 -5.30 -11.90 3.75
CA TRP A 244 -5.55 -13.12 4.50
C TRP A 244 -7.05 -13.30 4.77
N GLU A 245 -7.54 -14.54 4.64
CA GLU A 245 -8.93 -14.87 5.00
C GLU A 245 -9.19 -14.66 6.48
N VAL A 246 -8.20 -14.97 7.32
CA VAL A 246 -8.28 -14.79 8.77
C VAL A 246 -7.28 -13.74 9.21
N THR A 247 -7.75 -12.70 9.88
CA THR A 247 -6.92 -11.65 10.49
C THR A 247 -6.96 -11.77 12.01
N GLY A 248 -5.87 -11.40 12.69
CA GLY A 248 -5.76 -11.48 14.14
C GLY A 248 -4.33 -11.24 14.62
N TYR A 249 -4.10 -11.46 15.89
CA TYR A 249 -2.79 -11.27 16.49
C TYR A 249 -1.81 -12.41 16.16
N SER A 250 -0.52 -12.06 15.99
CA SER A 250 0.57 -13.01 15.81
C SER A 250 0.43 -13.96 14.62
N ARG A 251 -0.34 -13.58 13.60
CA ARG A 251 -0.58 -14.41 12.41
C ARG A 251 0.66 -14.59 11.55
N GLU A 252 1.61 -13.69 11.65
CA GLU A 252 2.86 -13.68 10.89
C GLU A 252 4.07 -14.18 11.72
N ASP A 253 3.85 -14.62 12.95
CA ASP A 253 4.92 -15.13 13.80
C ASP A 253 5.56 -16.40 13.21
N ASN A 254 6.90 -16.45 13.27
CA ASN A 254 7.71 -17.55 12.76
C ASN A 254 7.53 -17.82 11.26
N ASN A 255 7.20 -16.80 10.52
CA ASN A 255 6.95 -16.92 9.10
C ASN A 255 8.24 -16.90 8.26
N PRO A 256 8.78 -18.05 7.82
CA PRO A 256 9.67 -18.09 6.70
C PRO A 256 8.81 -18.09 5.44
N ALA A 257 8.60 -16.97 4.82
CA ALA A 257 7.87 -16.86 3.57
C ALA A 257 6.38 -17.25 3.66
N PHE A 258 5.66 -16.75 4.67
CA PHE A 258 4.19 -16.84 4.76
C PHE A 258 3.63 -18.27 4.82
N SER A 259 4.42 -19.23 5.27
CA SER A 259 4.09 -20.66 5.23
C SER A 259 2.98 -21.06 6.17
N ASN A 260 2.44 -20.14 6.92
CA ASN A 260 1.75 -20.58 8.08
C ASN A 260 0.30 -20.64 7.92
N HIS A 261 -0.42 -20.62 7.02
CA HIS A 261 -1.56 -21.05 7.69
C HIS A 261 -2.91 -20.76 7.15
N ASP A 262 -3.17 -19.61 6.71
CA ASP A 262 -4.50 -19.21 6.29
C ASP A 262 -4.54 -19.14 4.79
N ARG A 263 -5.73 -19.28 4.28
CA ARG A 263 -5.94 -19.04 2.88
C ARG A 263 -5.67 -17.57 2.53
N GLU A 264 -4.94 -17.34 1.47
CA GLU A 264 -4.84 -16.03 0.85
C GLU A 264 -6.01 -15.87 -0.10
N ILE A 265 -6.76 -14.81 0.08
CA ILE A 265 -7.81 -14.42 -0.88
C ILE A 265 -7.20 -13.42 -1.86
N ILE A 266 -7.25 -13.75 -3.14
CA ILE A 266 -6.63 -12.99 -4.22
C ILE A 266 -7.72 -12.45 -5.12
N LEU A 267 -7.94 -11.14 -5.08
CA LEU A 267 -8.87 -10.45 -5.96
C LEU A 267 -8.17 -9.99 -7.24
N VAL A 268 -8.62 -10.49 -8.37
CA VAL A 268 -8.10 -10.13 -9.69
C VAL A 268 -9.20 -9.71 -10.66
N PRO A 269 -8.90 -8.88 -11.67
CA PRO A 269 -9.81 -8.65 -12.79
C PRO A 269 -10.04 -9.94 -13.59
N LYS A 270 -11.24 -10.10 -14.14
CA LYS A 270 -11.58 -11.26 -14.95
C LYS A 270 -10.62 -11.43 -16.12
N GLY A 271 -10.09 -12.64 -16.27
CA GLY A 271 -9.15 -12.98 -17.33
C GLY A 271 -7.69 -12.65 -17.02
N PHE A 272 -7.40 -12.06 -15.86
CA PHE A 272 -6.02 -11.86 -15.42
C PHE A 272 -5.41 -13.21 -15.02
N SER A 273 -4.22 -13.49 -15.55
CA SER A 273 -3.43 -14.69 -15.26
C SER A 273 -1.96 -14.30 -15.26
N GLY A 274 -1.09 -15.14 -14.76
CA GLY A 274 0.35 -14.92 -14.87
C GLY A 274 1.09 -14.98 -13.55
N PHE A 275 0.50 -15.60 -12.53
CA PHE A 275 1.19 -15.88 -11.28
C PHE A 275 0.90 -17.32 -10.82
N ASP A 276 1.86 -17.88 -10.10
CA ASP A 276 1.70 -19.21 -9.50
C ASP A 276 0.87 -19.09 -8.22
N LEU A 277 -0.19 -19.89 -8.14
CA LEU A 277 -1.01 -20.00 -6.94
C LEU A 277 -0.44 -21.09 -6.02
N SER A 278 -0.39 -20.80 -4.74
CA SER A 278 -0.16 -21.83 -3.73
C SER A 278 -1.43 -22.67 -3.53
N ASP A 279 -1.30 -23.86 -2.96
CA ASP A 279 -2.45 -24.71 -2.59
C ASP A 279 -3.41 -24.04 -1.61
N LYS A 280 -2.99 -22.95 -0.98
CA LYS A 280 -3.77 -22.16 -0.01
C LYS A 280 -4.36 -20.89 -0.59
N SER A 281 -4.05 -20.57 -1.84
CA SER A 281 -4.57 -19.37 -2.50
C SER A 281 -5.96 -19.59 -3.04
N VAL A 282 -6.85 -18.65 -2.79
CA VAL A 282 -8.21 -18.61 -3.31
C VAL A 282 -8.32 -17.42 -4.25
N LEU A 283 -8.44 -17.71 -5.54
CA LEU A 283 -8.61 -16.70 -6.57
C LEU A 283 -10.08 -16.32 -6.69
N THR A 284 -10.38 -15.03 -6.64
CA THR A 284 -11.72 -14.50 -6.85
C THR A 284 -11.70 -13.33 -7.83
N THR A 285 -12.77 -13.18 -8.58
CA THR A 285 -13.06 -11.98 -9.38
C THR A 285 -14.20 -11.16 -8.80
N GLU A 286 -14.77 -11.59 -7.66
CA GLU A 286 -15.92 -10.93 -7.04
C GLU A 286 -15.51 -9.84 -6.05
N GLU A 287 -15.47 -8.61 -6.54
CA GLU A 287 -15.08 -7.44 -5.77
C GLU A 287 -16.01 -7.17 -4.56
N SER A 288 -17.31 -7.31 -4.75
CA SER A 288 -18.31 -7.03 -3.71
C SER A 288 -18.13 -7.92 -2.48
N ARG A 289 -17.75 -9.17 -2.67
CA ARG A 289 -17.44 -10.09 -1.58
C ARG A 289 -16.08 -9.79 -0.95
N PHE A 290 -15.07 -9.47 -1.78
CA PHE A 290 -13.73 -9.16 -1.27
C PHE A 290 -13.74 -7.90 -0.39
N TRP A 291 -14.52 -6.89 -0.73
CA TRP A 291 -14.65 -5.66 0.05
C TRP A 291 -15.90 -5.63 0.95
N ALA A 292 -16.53 -6.77 1.18
CA ALA A 292 -17.73 -6.85 2.02
C ALA A 292 -17.51 -6.25 3.41
N VAL A 293 -18.60 -5.77 3.97
CA VAL A 293 -18.67 -5.29 5.36
C VAL A 293 -18.32 -6.44 6.30
N PRO A 294 -17.63 -6.22 7.40
CA PRO A 294 -17.41 -7.25 8.40
C PRO A 294 -18.73 -7.74 9.00
N ASP A 295 -19.15 -8.97 8.65
CA ASP A 295 -20.44 -9.53 9.11
C ASP A 295 -20.44 -9.93 10.58
N SER A 296 -19.27 -10.33 11.11
CA SER A 296 -19.12 -10.72 12.50
C SER A 296 -17.69 -10.58 12.98
N LEU A 297 -17.53 -10.17 14.22
CA LEU A 297 -16.27 -10.27 14.94
C LEU A 297 -16.24 -11.63 15.63
N THR A 298 -15.32 -12.49 15.25
CA THR A 298 -15.04 -13.71 16.01
C THR A 298 -14.14 -13.35 17.17
N VAL A 299 -14.70 -13.34 18.37
CA VAL A 299 -13.91 -13.15 19.60
C VAL A 299 -13.42 -14.53 20.04
N SER A 300 -12.11 -14.74 20.02
CA SER A 300 -11.51 -15.88 20.73
C SER A 300 -11.39 -15.51 22.21
N LEU A 301 -12.10 -16.25 23.04
CA LEU A 301 -12.05 -16.15 24.50
C LEU A 301 -10.78 -16.81 25.04
#